data_7853d39faba590d3181f6cd9a82ec6f3
#
_entry.id   7853d39faba590d3181f6cd9a82ec6f3
#
_cell.length_a   1.000
_cell.length_b   1.000
_cell.length_c   1.000
_cell.angle_alpha   90.00
_cell.angle_beta   90.00
_cell.angle_gamma   90.00
#
_symmetry.space_group_name_H-M   'P 1'
#
loop_
_entity.id
_entity.type
_entity.pdbx_description
1 polymer ?
#
loop_
_entity_poly.entity_id
_entity_poly.type
_entity_poly.pdbx_seq_one_letter_code
_entity_poly.pdbx_strand_id
1 'polypeptide(L)'
;MRISIGPAALITAAFIGPGTITLCILAGVTHGFSLLWAMLLSVIITIFIQNTAARIAWTTRKGLAQSSLEQSNHPVIRLLLGLLLIGAILIGNAAYEAGNLSGALIGLKGILSMETLTFGGSLDWFPLLLGLGVGGLLVVGSFRFLKNSLIAIVVLMSASFLLTAIMTKPDLGLLLQGLFVPSFKTEEILTIVGLLGTTVVPYNLFLHAALVAQSPNVPFVEIKKDTLVAVGLGGIISLCIIISAAALEGTAVKNALDLGKALEPLYGTVAPLLMQFGFFAAGLTSALTAPMAAAFVVSECFGMPKDGWGYRITAFAVLAVGVYFTTTGIVPIDIIRFAQIANGILLPVIGLLLLFMVNNSQLMRGATPSKLQNSCFIFIELFFIFLGIKSLGLIF
;
A
#
# COMPACT_ATOMS: atom_id res chain seq x y z
N MET A 1 2.34 20.12 23.67
CA MET A 1 2.02 20.00 22.23
C MET A 1 1.41 18.62 22.01
N ARG A 2 0.08 18.48 21.93
CA ARG A 2 -0.56 17.21 21.59
C ARG A 2 -0.30 17.00 20.11
N ILE A 3 0.55 16.05 19.77
CA ILE A 3 0.66 15.55 18.40
C ILE A 3 -0.67 14.83 18.15
N SER A 4 -1.64 15.55 17.60
CA SER A 4 -2.83 14.91 17.05
C SER A 4 -2.33 14.14 15.83
N ILE A 5 -2.32 12.82 15.95
CA ILE A 5 -2.03 11.95 14.81
C ILE A 5 -3.07 12.27 13.73
N GLY A 6 -2.65 12.98 12.70
CA GLY A 6 -3.51 13.39 11.60
C GLY A 6 -3.95 12.21 10.73
N PRO A 7 -4.88 12.45 9.79
CA PRO A 7 -5.35 11.40 8.86
C PRO A 7 -4.24 10.67 8.12
N ALA A 8 -3.15 11.36 7.77
CA ALA A 8 -2.05 10.78 7.02
C ALA A 8 -1.15 9.84 7.86
N ALA A 9 -1.07 10.02 9.17
CA ALA A 9 -0.27 9.11 10.02
C ALA A 9 -0.87 7.69 10.10
N LEU A 10 -2.20 7.57 10.00
CA LEU A 10 -2.86 6.27 9.88
C LEU A 10 -2.47 5.58 8.56
N ILE A 11 -2.26 6.38 7.52
CA ILE A 11 -1.86 5.93 6.19
C ILE A 11 -0.39 5.53 6.16
N THR A 12 0.48 6.20 6.92
CA THR A 12 1.89 5.80 7.03
C THR A 12 2.04 4.40 7.62
N ALA A 13 1.25 4.07 8.64
CA ALA A 13 1.24 2.73 9.22
C ALA A 13 0.70 1.67 8.21
N ALA A 14 -0.21 2.06 7.32
CA ALA A 14 -0.70 1.21 6.24
C ALA A 14 0.26 1.15 5.03
N PHE A 15 1.15 2.14 4.88
CA PHE A 15 2.13 2.24 3.81
C PHE A 15 3.28 1.22 3.98
N ILE A 16 3.74 0.99 5.23
CA ILE A 16 4.80 0.02 5.53
C ILE A 16 4.17 -1.34 5.83
N GLY A 17 3.54 -1.90 4.81
CA GLY A 17 2.97 -3.25 4.85
C GLY A 17 3.97 -4.31 4.37
N PRO A 18 3.58 -5.61 4.42
CA PRO A 18 4.41 -6.72 3.90
C PRO A 18 4.79 -6.52 2.43
N GLY A 19 3.91 -5.91 1.64
CA GLY A 19 4.14 -5.58 0.24
C GLY A 19 5.34 -4.67 0.05
N THR A 20 5.37 -3.54 0.76
CA THR A 20 6.48 -2.58 0.69
C THR A 20 7.78 -3.20 1.11
N ILE A 21 7.80 -3.94 2.24
CA ILE A 21 9.00 -4.59 2.76
C ILE A 21 9.53 -5.59 1.73
N THR A 22 8.67 -6.49 1.24
CA THR A 22 9.05 -7.53 0.27
C THR A 22 9.58 -6.93 -1.02
N LEU A 23 8.85 -5.98 -1.62
CA LEU A 23 9.26 -5.36 -2.90
C LEU A 23 10.56 -4.57 -2.77
N CYS A 24 10.74 -3.82 -1.67
CA CYS A 24 11.98 -3.08 -1.43
C CYS A 24 13.17 -4.02 -1.22
N ILE A 25 13.00 -5.12 -0.47
CA ILE A 25 14.07 -6.12 -0.30
C ILE A 25 14.38 -6.78 -1.64
N LEU A 26 13.37 -7.23 -2.39
CA LEU A 26 13.58 -7.82 -3.71
C LEU A 26 14.26 -6.84 -4.68
N ALA A 27 13.87 -5.57 -4.69
CA ALA A 27 14.50 -4.54 -5.51
C ALA A 27 15.99 -4.39 -5.17
N GLY A 28 16.32 -4.29 -3.88
CA GLY A 28 17.72 -4.18 -3.42
C GLY A 28 18.56 -5.42 -3.75
N VAL A 29 18.05 -6.61 -3.45
CA VAL A 29 18.76 -7.87 -3.70
C VAL A 29 18.95 -8.19 -5.18
N THR A 30 17.93 -7.85 -6.03
CA THR A 30 17.97 -8.20 -7.46
C THR A 30 18.67 -7.14 -8.30
N HIS A 31 18.55 -5.86 -7.93
CA HIS A 31 18.96 -4.74 -8.76
C HIS A 31 19.89 -3.76 -8.03
N GLY A 32 20.37 -4.09 -6.83
CA GLY A 32 21.24 -3.21 -6.04
C GLY A 32 20.60 -1.84 -5.81
N PHE A 33 21.33 -0.78 -6.16
CA PHE A 33 20.86 0.59 -6.04
C PHE A 33 20.11 1.11 -7.29
N SER A 34 20.05 0.34 -8.39
CA SER A 34 19.56 0.85 -9.69
C SER A 34 18.10 1.30 -9.68
N LEU A 35 17.28 0.85 -8.71
CA LEU A 35 15.86 1.21 -8.59
C LEU A 35 15.55 2.21 -7.46
N LEU A 36 16.56 2.81 -6.83
CA LEU A 36 16.33 3.87 -5.82
C LEU A 36 15.58 5.06 -6.39
N TRP A 37 15.85 5.45 -7.65
CA TRP A 37 15.14 6.52 -8.35
C TRP A 37 13.63 6.21 -8.49
N ALA A 38 13.29 4.95 -8.76
CA ALA A 38 11.90 4.53 -8.92
C ALA A 38 11.14 4.66 -7.60
N MET A 39 11.75 4.28 -6.48
CA MET A 39 11.18 4.47 -5.15
C MET A 39 11.07 5.95 -4.80
N LEU A 40 12.10 6.76 -5.05
CA LEU A 40 12.08 8.21 -4.79
C LEU A 40 10.96 8.89 -5.61
N LEU A 41 10.90 8.60 -6.91
CA LEU A 41 9.86 9.12 -7.81
C LEU A 41 8.46 8.68 -7.33
N SER A 42 8.32 7.42 -6.92
CA SER A 42 7.08 6.86 -6.40
C SER A 42 6.58 7.62 -5.16
N VAL A 43 7.48 7.97 -4.23
CA VAL A 43 7.16 8.79 -3.04
C VAL A 43 6.69 10.20 -3.45
N ILE A 44 7.38 10.84 -4.39
CA ILE A 44 7.01 12.18 -4.90
C ILE A 44 5.62 12.12 -5.55
N ILE A 45 5.38 11.14 -6.40
CA ILE A 45 4.08 10.91 -7.05
C ILE A 45 2.99 10.66 -5.99
N THR A 46 3.27 9.84 -4.98
CA THR A 46 2.32 9.55 -3.90
C THR A 46 1.91 10.81 -3.15
N ILE A 47 2.88 11.66 -2.77
CA ILE A 47 2.60 12.95 -2.11
C ILE A 47 1.70 13.81 -3.00
N PHE A 48 1.99 13.87 -4.29
CA PHE A 48 1.23 14.67 -5.25
C PHE A 48 -0.21 14.15 -5.41
N ILE A 49 -0.38 12.86 -5.64
CA ILE A 49 -1.69 12.21 -5.84
C ILE A 49 -2.53 12.25 -4.56
N GLN A 50 -1.94 11.96 -3.40
CA GLN A 50 -2.66 12.05 -2.11
C GLN A 50 -3.09 13.47 -1.77
N ASN A 51 -2.25 14.48 -2.03
CA ASN A 51 -2.63 15.87 -1.84
C ASN A 51 -3.75 16.30 -2.80
N THR A 52 -3.76 15.76 -4.02
CA THR A 52 -4.85 16.00 -4.98
C THR A 52 -6.15 15.36 -4.51
N ALA A 53 -6.12 14.10 -4.06
CA ALA A 53 -7.27 13.41 -3.47
C ALA A 53 -7.81 14.14 -2.24
N ALA A 54 -6.91 14.55 -1.34
CA ALA A 54 -7.26 15.34 -0.16
C ALA A 54 -7.90 16.70 -0.52
N ARG A 55 -7.39 17.37 -1.56
CA ARG A 55 -7.93 18.65 -2.04
C ARG A 55 -9.36 18.50 -2.55
N ILE A 56 -9.63 17.44 -3.33
CA ILE A 56 -10.99 17.14 -3.80
C ILE A 56 -11.92 16.96 -2.59
N ALA A 57 -11.54 16.09 -1.66
CA ALA A 57 -12.35 15.79 -0.48
C ALA A 57 -12.55 17.02 0.45
N TRP A 58 -11.49 17.81 0.64
CA TRP A 58 -11.56 19.04 1.44
C TRP A 58 -12.50 20.08 0.83
N THR A 59 -12.50 20.21 -0.51
CA THR A 59 -13.34 21.17 -1.24
C THR A 59 -14.80 20.70 -1.30
N THR A 60 -15.03 19.42 -1.58
CA THR A 60 -16.38 18.85 -1.77
C THR A 60 -17.06 18.51 -0.45
N ARG A 61 -16.29 18.29 0.62
CA ARG A 61 -16.72 17.72 1.92
C ARG A 61 -17.31 16.32 1.79
N LYS A 62 -16.88 15.59 0.77
CA LYS A 62 -17.30 14.23 0.43
C LYS A 62 -16.09 13.38 0.12
N GLY A 63 -16.22 12.06 0.28
CA GLY A 63 -15.19 11.13 -0.16
C GLY A 63 -15.05 11.09 -1.68
N LEU A 64 -13.98 10.48 -2.18
CA LEU A 64 -13.69 10.43 -3.62
C LEU A 64 -14.77 9.64 -4.40
N ALA A 65 -15.27 8.54 -3.85
CA ALA A 65 -16.26 7.72 -4.51
C ALA A 65 -17.59 8.50 -4.69
N GLN A 66 -18.08 9.10 -3.62
CA GLN A 66 -19.27 9.94 -3.68
C GLN A 66 -19.08 11.14 -4.62
N SER A 67 -17.95 11.84 -4.50
CA SER A 67 -17.65 13.00 -5.36
C SER A 67 -17.55 12.63 -6.84
N SER A 68 -17.03 11.43 -7.15
CA SER A 68 -16.95 10.92 -8.52
C SER A 68 -18.33 10.66 -9.12
N LEU A 69 -19.23 10.02 -8.36
CA LEU A 69 -20.58 9.70 -8.83
C LEU A 69 -21.45 10.95 -9.04
N GLU A 70 -21.19 12.00 -8.30
CA GLU A 70 -21.93 13.27 -8.41
C GLU A 70 -21.48 14.16 -9.58
N GLN A 71 -20.40 13.80 -10.29
CA GLN A 71 -19.92 14.56 -11.45
C GLN A 71 -20.89 14.50 -12.64
N SER A 72 -21.71 13.48 -12.73
CA SER A 72 -22.65 13.32 -13.84
C SER A 72 -24.06 13.07 -13.34
N ASN A 73 -25.00 13.82 -13.90
CA ASN A 73 -26.43 13.59 -13.68
C ASN A 73 -26.98 12.46 -14.59
N HIS A 74 -26.19 12.00 -15.58
CA HIS A 74 -26.62 10.96 -16.49
C HIS A 74 -26.53 9.58 -15.81
N PRO A 75 -27.65 8.82 -15.69
CA PRO A 75 -27.70 7.60 -14.88
C PRO A 75 -26.73 6.51 -15.37
N VAL A 76 -26.55 6.39 -16.70
CA VAL A 76 -25.62 5.41 -17.28
C VAL A 76 -24.17 5.75 -16.95
N ILE A 77 -23.78 7.03 -17.01
CA ILE A 77 -22.41 7.46 -16.66
C ILE A 77 -22.15 7.21 -15.18
N ARG A 78 -23.11 7.52 -14.30
CA ARG A 78 -23.00 7.22 -12.86
C ARG A 78 -22.84 5.72 -12.60
N LEU A 79 -23.63 4.89 -13.30
CA LEU A 79 -23.51 3.44 -13.17
C LEU A 79 -22.12 2.95 -13.63
N LEU A 80 -21.64 3.40 -14.78
CA LEU A 80 -20.32 3.02 -15.32
C LEU A 80 -19.19 3.47 -14.38
N LEU A 81 -19.22 4.69 -13.88
CA LEU A 81 -18.25 5.20 -12.89
C LEU A 81 -18.31 4.38 -11.60
N GLY A 82 -19.51 4.05 -11.11
CA GLY A 82 -19.67 3.21 -9.92
C GLY A 82 -19.09 1.80 -10.12
N LEU A 83 -19.39 1.15 -11.23
CA LEU A 83 -18.86 -0.18 -11.57
C LEU A 83 -17.34 -0.16 -11.72
N LEU A 84 -16.78 0.87 -12.38
CA LEU A 84 -15.34 1.04 -12.52
C LEU A 84 -14.65 1.23 -11.17
N LEU A 85 -15.19 2.10 -10.31
CA LEU A 85 -14.67 2.34 -8.97
C LEU A 85 -14.73 1.09 -8.09
N ILE A 86 -15.91 0.46 -8.03
CA ILE A 86 -16.11 -0.75 -7.23
C ILE A 86 -15.22 -1.86 -7.74
N GLY A 87 -15.16 -2.07 -9.06
CA GLY A 87 -14.29 -3.09 -9.68
C GLY A 87 -12.81 -2.85 -9.34
N ALA A 88 -12.30 -1.65 -9.58
CA ALA A 88 -10.89 -1.32 -9.31
C ALA A 88 -10.56 -1.46 -7.81
N ILE A 89 -11.44 -0.98 -6.92
CA ILE A 89 -11.19 -1.03 -5.47
C ILE A 89 -11.38 -2.43 -4.90
N LEU A 90 -12.41 -3.17 -5.29
CA LEU A 90 -12.62 -4.55 -4.79
C LEU A 90 -11.51 -5.49 -5.28
N ILE A 91 -11.18 -5.46 -6.58
CA ILE A 91 -10.12 -6.31 -7.15
C ILE A 91 -8.76 -5.95 -6.54
N GLY A 92 -8.42 -4.67 -6.51
CA GLY A 92 -7.17 -4.19 -5.91
C GLY A 92 -7.06 -4.56 -4.44
N ASN A 93 -8.12 -4.33 -3.66
CA ASN A 93 -8.11 -4.66 -2.22
C ASN A 93 -8.14 -6.17 -1.95
N ALA A 94 -8.79 -6.97 -2.78
CA ALA A 94 -8.77 -8.43 -2.64
C ALA A 94 -7.36 -9.00 -2.89
N ALA A 95 -6.69 -8.51 -3.94
CA ALA A 95 -5.29 -8.86 -4.18
C ALA A 95 -4.37 -8.40 -3.04
N TYR A 96 -4.58 -7.16 -2.56
CA TYR A 96 -3.81 -6.61 -1.45
C TYR A 96 -4.03 -7.37 -0.15
N GLU A 97 -5.26 -7.78 0.12
CA GLU A 97 -5.61 -8.57 1.30
C GLU A 97 -4.94 -9.95 1.28
N ALA A 98 -4.90 -10.61 0.12
CA ALA A 98 -4.12 -11.83 -0.05
C ALA A 98 -2.63 -11.61 0.28
N GLY A 99 -2.04 -10.51 -0.17
CA GLY A 99 -0.67 -10.12 0.15
C GLY A 99 -0.46 -9.83 1.64
N ASN A 100 -1.40 -9.12 2.29
CA ASN A 100 -1.35 -8.79 3.71
C ASN A 100 -1.41 -10.06 4.58
N LEU A 101 -2.37 -10.93 4.30
CA LEU A 101 -2.51 -12.22 5.00
C LEU A 101 -1.31 -13.12 4.75
N SER A 102 -0.78 -13.16 3.52
CA SER A 102 0.46 -13.88 3.21
C SER A 102 1.64 -13.38 4.03
N GLY A 103 1.79 -12.06 4.17
CA GLY A 103 2.82 -11.47 5.02
C GLY A 103 2.63 -11.81 6.50
N ALA A 104 1.40 -11.72 7.01
CA ALA A 104 1.09 -12.11 8.39
C ALA A 104 1.38 -13.61 8.63
N LEU A 105 1.08 -14.47 7.64
CA LEU A 105 1.37 -15.90 7.70
C LEU A 105 2.89 -16.18 7.70
N ILE A 106 3.66 -15.49 6.86
CA ILE A 106 5.13 -15.56 6.88
C ILE A 106 5.64 -15.30 8.30
N GLY A 107 5.18 -14.20 8.91
CA GLY A 107 5.58 -13.85 10.27
C GLY A 107 5.12 -14.87 11.30
N LEU A 108 3.85 -15.27 11.28
CA LEU A 108 3.28 -16.19 12.26
C LEU A 108 3.94 -17.57 12.22
N LYS A 109 4.08 -18.15 11.03
CA LYS A 109 4.75 -19.45 10.83
C LYS A 109 6.20 -19.42 11.30
N GLY A 110 6.90 -18.33 11.01
CA GLY A 110 8.26 -18.15 11.46
C GLY A 110 8.39 -18.05 12.98
N ILE A 111 7.56 -17.22 13.63
CA ILE A 111 7.54 -17.07 15.10
C ILE A 111 7.27 -18.42 15.79
N LEU A 112 6.33 -19.21 15.25
CA LEU A 112 5.96 -20.51 15.80
C LEU A 112 6.94 -21.63 15.40
N SER A 113 7.86 -21.36 14.47
CA SER A 113 8.74 -22.36 13.86
C SER A 113 8.00 -23.56 13.25
N MET A 114 6.84 -23.27 12.64
CA MET A 114 5.94 -24.26 12.04
C MET A 114 5.60 -23.86 10.61
N GLU A 115 5.83 -24.76 9.65
CA GLU A 115 5.49 -24.49 8.25
C GLU A 115 4.00 -24.70 7.94
N THR A 116 3.40 -25.71 8.57
CA THR A 116 1.98 -26.07 8.40
C THR A 116 1.34 -26.45 9.72
N LEU A 117 0.04 -26.20 9.84
CA LEU A 117 -0.78 -26.68 10.93
C LEU A 117 -1.86 -27.61 10.36
N THR A 118 -1.74 -28.92 10.62
CA THR A 118 -2.68 -29.93 10.10
C THR A 118 -3.34 -30.70 11.22
N PHE A 119 -4.62 -31.04 11.06
CA PHE A 119 -5.40 -31.88 11.99
C PHE A 119 -5.89 -33.13 11.26
N GLY A 120 -4.96 -34.05 10.99
CA GLY A 120 -5.28 -35.34 10.37
C GLY A 120 -5.60 -35.28 8.86
N GLY A 121 -5.22 -34.20 8.15
CA GLY A 121 -5.42 -34.03 6.71
C GLY A 121 -4.27 -33.24 6.06
N SER A 122 -4.40 -32.96 4.77
CA SER A 122 -3.42 -32.16 3.99
C SER A 122 -3.66 -30.65 4.04
N LEU A 123 -4.76 -30.19 4.66
CA LEU A 123 -5.13 -28.79 4.74
C LEU A 123 -4.28 -28.06 5.78
N ASP A 124 -3.62 -26.96 5.36
CA ASP A 124 -3.00 -26.02 6.29
C ASP A 124 -4.04 -25.10 6.90
N TRP A 125 -4.24 -25.20 8.22
CA TRP A 125 -5.22 -24.42 8.95
C TRP A 125 -4.77 -23.00 9.32
N PHE A 126 -3.50 -22.67 9.18
CA PHE A 126 -2.98 -21.33 9.51
C PHE A 126 -3.72 -20.21 8.79
N PRO A 127 -3.96 -20.27 7.45
CA PRO A 127 -4.68 -19.22 6.75
C PRO A 127 -6.11 -19.02 7.27
N LEU A 128 -6.81 -20.11 7.55
CA LEU A 128 -8.20 -20.07 8.05
C LEU A 128 -8.28 -19.48 9.46
N LEU A 129 -7.39 -19.90 10.36
CA LEU A 129 -7.34 -19.38 11.74
C LEU A 129 -6.97 -17.91 11.76
N LEU A 130 -6.00 -17.48 10.92
CA LEU A 130 -5.65 -16.08 10.79
C LEU A 130 -6.82 -15.26 10.24
N GLY A 131 -7.50 -15.75 9.20
CA GLY A 131 -8.68 -15.12 8.63
C GLY A 131 -9.83 -14.99 9.64
N LEU A 132 -10.09 -16.03 10.44
CA LEU A 132 -11.08 -15.98 11.54
C LEU A 132 -10.67 -14.96 12.61
N GLY A 133 -9.38 -14.89 12.96
CA GLY A 133 -8.87 -13.90 13.90
C GLY A 133 -9.06 -12.47 13.40
N VAL A 134 -8.70 -12.19 12.15
CA VAL A 134 -8.91 -10.87 11.50
C VAL A 134 -10.40 -10.56 11.42
N GLY A 135 -11.23 -11.52 10.99
CA GLY A 135 -12.69 -11.37 10.93
C GLY A 135 -13.30 -11.06 12.31
N GLY A 136 -12.86 -11.75 13.36
CA GLY A 136 -13.27 -11.47 14.74
C GLY A 136 -12.91 -10.04 15.18
N LEU A 137 -11.70 -9.58 14.87
CA LEU A 137 -11.26 -8.20 15.16
C LEU A 137 -12.10 -7.16 14.38
N LEU A 138 -12.46 -7.43 13.13
CA LEU A 138 -13.35 -6.57 12.34
C LEU A 138 -14.75 -6.45 12.96
N VAL A 139 -15.26 -7.51 13.58
CA VAL A 139 -16.57 -7.49 14.30
C VAL A 139 -16.49 -6.71 15.60
N VAL A 140 -15.45 -6.93 16.40
CA VAL A 140 -15.27 -6.29 17.72
C VAL A 140 -15.08 -4.76 17.59
N GLY A 141 -14.41 -4.30 16.52
CA GLY A 141 -14.28 -2.88 16.18
C GLY A 141 -13.42 -2.03 17.14
N SER A 142 -13.07 -2.54 18.32
CA SER A 142 -12.25 -1.83 19.32
C SER A 142 -11.06 -2.70 19.77
N PHE A 143 -9.93 -2.49 19.13
CA PHE A 143 -8.67 -3.22 19.40
C PHE A 143 -7.48 -2.24 19.55
N ARG A 144 -7.71 -1.12 20.22
CA ARG A 144 -6.72 -0.02 20.36
C ARG A 144 -5.38 -0.50 20.90
N PHE A 145 -5.38 -1.34 21.94
CA PHE A 145 -4.15 -1.86 22.54
C PHE A 145 -3.37 -2.72 21.52
N LEU A 146 -4.03 -3.69 20.91
CA LEU A 146 -3.42 -4.56 19.88
C LEU A 146 -2.86 -3.72 18.73
N LYS A 147 -3.65 -2.78 18.20
CA LYS A 147 -3.22 -1.89 17.12
C LYS A 147 -1.96 -1.10 17.49
N ASN A 148 -1.91 -0.52 18.69
CA ASN A 148 -0.75 0.26 19.13
C ASN A 148 0.50 -0.63 19.30
N SER A 149 0.35 -1.85 19.82
CA SER A 149 1.45 -2.82 19.94
C SER A 149 2.00 -3.23 18.57
N LEU A 150 1.13 -3.52 17.60
CA LEU A 150 1.54 -3.85 16.24
C LEU A 150 2.26 -2.67 15.56
N ILE A 151 1.75 -1.45 15.72
CA ILE A 151 2.41 -0.24 15.20
C ILE A 151 3.79 -0.07 15.84
N ALA A 152 3.95 -0.31 17.14
CA ALA A 152 5.24 -0.22 17.80
C ALA A 152 6.26 -1.20 17.22
N ILE A 153 5.86 -2.43 16.87
CA ILE A 153 6.72 -3.42 16.21
C ILE A 153 7.12 -2.96 14.81
N VAL A 154 6.17 -2.42 14.03
CA VAL A 154 6.46 -1.87 12.69
C VAL A 154 7.43 -0.70 12.77
N VAL A 155 7.27 0.19 13.76
CA VAL A 155 8.19 1.32 13.99
C VAL A 155 9.58 0.83 14.37
N LEU A 156 9.67 -0.18 15.25
CA LEU A 156 10.95 -0.78 15.63
C LEU A 156 11.66 -1.37 14.40
N MET A 157 10.96 -2.16 13.59
CA MET A 157 11.50 -2.73 12.36
C MET A 157 11.94 -1.63 11.36
N SER A 158 11.15 -0.56 11.22
CA SER A 158 11.48 0.58 10.36
C SER A 158 12.75 1.29 10.80
N ALA A 159 12.90 1.52 12.12
CA ALA A 159 14.11 2.08 12.69
C ALA A 159 15.32 1.14 12.48
N SER A 160 15.10 -0.17 12.54
CA SER A 160 16.14 -1.17 12.26
C SER A 160 16.66 -1.08 10.84
N PHE A 161 15.79 -0.92 9.84
CA PHE A 161 16.22 -0.73 8.45
C PHE A 161 17.00 0.57 8.25
N LEU A 162 16.59 1.66 8.93
CA LEU A 162 17.32 2.92 8.89
C LEU A 162 18.76 2.75 9.43
N LEU A 163 18.90 2.10 10.57
CA LEU A 163 20.21 1.82 11.18
C LEU A 163 21.03 0.89 10.31
N THR A 164 20.44 -0.18 9.78
CA THR A 164 21.13 -1.14 8.91
C THR A 164 21.62 -0.45 7.62
N ALA A 165 20.82 0.39 7.00
CA ALA A 165 21.23 1.14 5.81
C ALA A 165 22.48 2.00 6.05
N ILE A 166 22.65 2.54 7.27
CA ILE A 166 23.84 3.30 7.67
C ILE A 166 25.02 2.34 7.91
N MET A 167 24.77 1.20 8.58
CA MET A 167 25.81 0.23 8.94
C MET A 167 26.40 -0.50 7.74
N THR A 168 25.65 -0.69 6.65
CA THR A 168 26.14 -1.29 5.41
C THR A 168 27.18 -0.43 4.70
N LYS A 169 27.36 0.85 5.11
CA LYS A 169 28.35 1.79 4.54
C LYS A 169 28.31 1.79 3.01
N PRO A 170 27.14 2.08 2.39
CA PRO A 170 27.00 2.01 0.94
C PRO A 170 27.93 2.99 0.24
N ASP A 171 28.41 2.62 -0.96
CA ASP A 171 29.14 3.55 -1.81
C ASP A 171 28.23 4.73 -2.18
N LEU A 172 28.61 5.93 -1.74
CA LEU A 172 27.81 7.15 -1.96
C LEU A 172 27.69 7.51 -3.43
N GLY A 173 28.70 7.19 -4.25
CA GLY A 173 28.65 7.44 -5.70
C GLY A 173 27.59 6.58 -6.38
N LEU A 174 27.61 5.27 -6.10
CA LEU A 174 26.61 4.33 -6.62
C LEU A 174 25.21 4.63 -6.07
N LEU A 175 25.09 5.03 -4.82
CA LEU A 175 23.82 5.42 -4.21
C LEU A 175 23.23 6.66 -4.88
N LEU A 176 24.03 7.72 -5.10
CA LEU A 176 23.58 8.92 -5.80
C LEU A 176 23.25 8.64 -7.26
N GLN A 177 24.02 7.79 -7.93
CA GLN A 177 23.70 7.32 -9.27
C GLN A 177 22.34 6.61 -9.29
N GLY A 178 22.10 5.67 -8.38
CA GLY A 178 20.84 4.95 -8.27
C GLY A 178 19.64 5.85 -7.94
N LEU A 179 19.85 6.94 -7.21
CA LEU A 179 18.78 7.90 -6.88
C LEU A 179 18.41 8.83 -8.04
N PHE A 180 19.40 9.24 -8.88
CA PHE A 180 19.19 10.31 -9.85
C PHE A 180 19.35 9.90 -11.30
N VAL A 181 19.83 8.69 -11.59
CA VAL A 181 19.98 8.17 -12.96
C VAL A 181 18.95 7.04 -13.19
N PRO A 182 17.83 7.33 -13.89
CA PRO A 182 16.81 6.32 -14.14
C PRO A 182 17.32 5.17 -15.03
N SER A 183 16.95 3.93 -14.67
CA SER A 183 17.15 2.73 -15.46
C SER A 183 15.81 2.12 -15.82
N PHE A 184 15.64 1.66 -17.06
CA PHE A 184 14.40 1.09 -17.59
C PHE A 184 14.68 -0.22 -18.36
N LYS A 185 15.45 -1.12 -17.78
CA LYS A 185 15.67 -2.44 -18.37
C LYS A 185 14.39 -3.26 -18.30
N THR A 186 14.20 -4.16 -19.26
CA THR A 186 12.98 -4.97 -19.37
C THR A 186 12.72 -5.78 -18.08
N GLU A 187 13.76 -6.35 -17.50
CA GLU A 187 13.71 -7.10 -16.24
C GLU A 187 13.35 -6.27 -15.01
N GLU A 188 13.50 -4.95 -15.08
CA GLU A 188 13.21 -4.02 -13.98
C GLU A 188 11.75 -3.55 -13.97
N ILE A 189 11.05 -3.60 -15.11
CA ILE A 189 9.72 -3.00 -15.31
C ILE A 189 8.70 -3.49 -14.27
N LEU A 190 8.59 -4.80 -14.06
CA LEU A 190 7.63 -5.34 -13.10
C LEU A 190 7.98 -4.94 -11.66
N THR A 191 9.26 -4.80 -11.33
CA THR A 191 9.70 -4.32 -10.01
C THR A 191 9.38 -2.84 -9.85
N ILE A 192 9.62 -2.00 -10.87
CA ILE A 192 9.26 -0.57 -10.88
C ILE A 192 7.74 -0.41 -10.68
N VAL A 193 6.92 -1.16 -11.41
CA VAL A 193 5.46 -1.13 -11.27
C VAL A 193 5.03 -1.59 -9.88
N GLY A 194 5.65 -2.64 -9.36
CA GLY A 194 5.41 -3.09 -7.99
C GLY A 194 5.76 -2.04 -6.94
N LEU A 195 6.91 -1.35 -7.06
CA LEU A 195 7.31 -0.25 -6.18
C LEU A 195 6.30 0.91 -6.22
N LEU A 196 5.79 1.28 -7.40
CA LEU A 196 4.71 2.26 -7.54
C LEU A 196 3.41 1.75 -6.91
N GLY A 197 3.04 0.49 -7.18
CA GLY A 197 1.81 -0.12 -6.66
C GLY A 197 1.79 -0.27 -5.14
N THR A 198 2.97 -0.40 -4.50
CA THR A 198 3.06 -0.46 -3.04
C THR A 198 3.04 0.90 -2.35
N THR A 199 3.30 1.99 -3.08
CA THR A 199 3.35 3.36 -2.54
C THR A 199 2.07 4.13 -2.89
N VAL A 200 1.67 4.16 -4.17
CA VAL A 200 0.42 4.78 -4.63
C VAL A 200 -0.72 3.76 -4.51
N VAL A 201 -1.13 3.48 -3.29
CA VAL A 201 -2.15 2.45 -3.03
C VAL A 201 -3.55 3.04 -3.19
N PRO A 202 -4.39 2.55 -4.12
CA PRO A 202 -5.71 3.14 -4.38
C PRO A 202 -6.59 3.26 -3.14
N TYR A 203 -6.71 2.21 -2.33
CA TYR A 203 -7.57 2.26 -1.14
C TYR A 203 -7.11 3.29 -0.11
N ASN A 204 -5.80 3.54 0.00
CA ASN A 204 -5.26 4.58 0.88
C ASN A 204 -5.66 5.98 0.41
N LEU A 205 -5.74 6.21 -0.91
CA LEU A 205 -6.21 7.48 -1.48
C LEU A 205 -7.67 7.75 -1.10
N PHE A 206 -8.53 6.74 -1.25
CA PHE A 206 -9.95 6.84 -0.90
C PHE A 206 -10.15 6.99 0.61
N LEU A 207 -9.44 6.22 1.43
CA LEU A 207 -9.50 6.31 2.88
C LEU A 207 -9.02 7.69 3.38
N HIS A 208 -7.90 8.19 2.86
CA HIS A 208 -7.38 9.51 3.20
C HIS A 208 -8.40 10.61 2.86
N ALA A 209 -8.90 10.59 1.63
CA ALA A 209 -9.92 11.56 1.20
C ALA A 209 -11.16 11.52 2.10
N ALA A 210 -11.63 10.34 2.47
CA ALA A 210 -12.77 10.19 3.35
C ALA A 210 -12.52 10.74 4.76
N LEU A 211 -11.32 10.51 5.32
CA LEU A 211 -10.93 11.09 6.61
C LEU A 211 -10.81 12.61 6.56
N VAL A 212 -10.28 13.14 5.45
CA VAL A 212 -10.21 14.60 5.20
C VAL A 212 -11.60 15.19 5.11
N ALA A 213 -12.53 14.54 4.41
CA ALA A 213 -13.92 15.01 4.31
C ALA A 213 -14.62 15.10 5.68
N GLN A 214 -14.25 14.21 6.62
CA GLN A 214 -14.76 14.18 7.99
C GLN A 214 -14.08 15.19 8.93
N SER A 215 -13.05 15.90 8.46
CA SER A 215 -12.26 16.87 9.24
C SER A 215 -12.46 18.31 8.71
N PRO A 216 -13.68 18.86 8.71
CA PRO A 216 -14.00 20.11 8.02
C PRO A 216 -13.31 21.35 8.59
N ASN A 217 -12.87 21.29 9.84
CA ASN A 217 -12.25 22.42 10.55
C ASN A 217 -10.72 22.45 10.42
N VAL A 218 -10.11 21.45 9.77
CA VAL A 218 -8.66 21.40 9.58
C VAL A 218 -8.29 22.21 8.31
N PRO A 219 -7.38 23.20 8.41
CA PRO A 219 -6.93 23.95 7.25
C PRO A 219 -6.22 23.02 6.25
N PHE A 220 -6.44 23.25 4.95
CA PHE A 220 -5.83 22.40 3.90
C PHE A 220 -4.28 22.39 3.95
N VAL A 221 -3.67 23.48 4.42
CA VAL A 221 -2.21 23.57 4.60
C VAL A 221 -1.69 22.55 5.62
N GLU A 222 -2.45 22.31 6.70
CA GLU A 222 -2.09 21.30 7.72
C GLU A 222 -2.23 19.88 7.16
N ILE A 223 -3.29 19.62 6.38
CA ILE A 223 -3.48 18.34 5.69
C ILE A 223 -2.31 18.06 4.74
N LYS A 224 -1.87 19.06 3.97
CA LYS A 224 -0.70 18.93 3.08
C LYS A 224 0.58 18.63 3.83
N LYS A 225 0.82 19.29 4.98
CA LYS A 225 2.01 19.04 5.81
C LYS A 225 1.96 17.63 6.41
N ASP A 226 0.80 17.22 6.91
CA ASP A 226 0.59 15.88 7.44
C ASP A 226 0.87 14.80 6.39
N THR A 227 0.34 14.96 5.17
CA THR A 227 0.62 14.08 4.04
C THR A 227 2.10 14.05 3.67
N LEU A 228 2.75 15.21 3.59
CA LEU A 228 4.18 15.30 3.24
C LEU A 228 5.05 14.56 4.26
N VAL A 229 4.81 14.79 5.55
CA VAL A 229 5.58 14.15 6.62
C VAL A 229 5.32 12.65 6.65
N ALA A 230 4.05 12.25 6.59
CA ALA A 230 3.66 10.86 6.68
C ALA A 230 4.20 10.01 5.52
N VAL A 231 3.96 10.44 4.27
CA VAL A 231 4.43 9.73 3.07
C VAL A 231 5.94 9.86 2.93
N GLY A 232 6.52 11.02 3.27
CA GLY A 232 7.97 11.23 3.24
C GLY A 232 8.72 10.30 4.19
N LEU A 233 8.25 10.13 5.43
CA LEU A 233 8.83 9.16 6.38
C LEU A 233 8.73 7.73 5.87
N GLY A 234 7.56 7.31 5.36
CA GLY A 234 7.41 5.99 4.75
C GLY A 234 8.36 5.77 3.57
N GLY A 235 8.54 6.81 2.74
CA GLY A 235 9.46 6.79 1.61
C GLY A 235 10.92 6.66 2.02
N ILE A 236 11.37 7.40 3.03
CA ILE A 236 12.73 7.28 3.59
C ILE A 236 12.97 5.85 4.10
N ILE A 237 12.02 5.28 4.82
CA ILE A 237 12.12 3.89 5.31
C ILE A 237 12.21 2.91 4.14
N SER A 238 11.38 3.08 3.10
CA SER A 238 11.43 2.24 1.90
C SER A 238 12.78 2.31 1.17
N LEU A 239 13.36 3.50 1.05
CA LEU A 239 14.71 3.66 0.52
C LEU A 239 15.75 2.96 1.40
N CYS A 240 15.65 3.08 2.72
CA CYS A 240 16.54 2.39 3.65
C CYS A 240 16.43 0.85 3.55
N ILE A 241 15.23 0.33 3.29
CA ILE A 241 15.04 -1.12 3.05
C ILE A 241 15.78 -1.55 1.78
N ILE A 242 15.64 -0.81 0.67
CA ILE A 242 16.37 -1.09 -0.58
C ILE A 242 17.88 -1.04 -0.35
N ILE A 243 18.38 0.01 0.32
CA ILE A 243 19.81 0.19 0.60
C ILE A 243 20.36 -0.96 1.46
N SER A 244 19.64 -1.34 2.52
CA SER A 244 20.03 -2.46 3.38
C SER A 244 20.07 -3.78 2.61
N ALA A 245 19.10 -4.00 1.74
CA ALA A 245 18.97 -5.22 0.95
C ALA A 245 19.98 -5.28 -0.21
N ALA A 246 20.42 -4.14 -0.74
CA ALA A 246 21.43 -4.06 -1.79
C ALA A 246 22.80 -4.63 -1.33
N ALA A 247 23.08 -4.66 -0.03
CA ALA A 247 24.25 -5.35 0.52
C ALA A 247 24.22 -6.87 0.29
N LEU A 248 23.07 -7.43 -0.07
CA LEU A 248 22.83 -8.84 -0.39
C LEU A 248 22.64 -9.08 -1.89
N GLU A 249 23.06 -8.14 -2.75
CA GLU A 249 22.88 -8.25 -4.20
C GLU A 249 23.40 -9.58 -4.75
N GLY A 250 22.61 -10.21 -5.63
CA GLY A 250 22.90 -11.49 -6.22
C GLY A 250 22.56 -12.72 -5.36
N THR A 251 22.07 -12.54 -4.13
CA THR A 251 21.57 -13.67 -3.32
C THR A 251 20.12 -14.01 -3.70
N ALA A 252 19.80 -15.32 -3.68
CA ALA A 252 18.43 -15.74 -3.94
C ALA A 252 17.55 -15.55 -2.69
N VAL A 253 16.46 -14.75 -2.84
CA VAL A 253 15.40 -14.63 -1.82
C VAL A 253 14.27 -15.58 -2.19
N LYS A 254 14.19 -16.72 -1.50
CA LYS A 254 13.18 -17.76 -1.78
C LYS A 254 12.15 -17.91 -0.68
N ASN A 255 12.46 -17.47 0.53
CA ASN A 255 11.61 -17.66 1.70
C ASN A 255 11.70 -16.48 2.69
N ALA A 256 10.91 -16.56 3.76
CA ALA A 256 10.85 -15.54 4.80
C ALA A 256 12.18 -15.31 5.55
N LEU A 257 12.97 -16.36 5.74
CA LEU A 257 14.26 -16.26 6.43
C LEU A 257 15.25 -15.45 5.60
N ASP A 258 15.22 -15.62 4.27
CA ASP A 258 16.08 -14.84 3.38
C ASP A 258 15.78 -13.34 3.45
N LEU A 259 14.51 -12.95 3.63
CA LEU A 259 14.13 -11.55 3.84
C LEU A 259 14.75 -10.98 5.12
N GLY A 260 14.94 -11.80 6.14
CA GLY A 260 15.57 -11.40 7.42
C GLY A 260 17.04 -11.04 7.28
N LYS A 261 17.76 -11.61 6.29
CA LYS A 261 19.18 -11.34 6.06
C LYS A 261 19.48 -9.85 5.85
N ALA A 262 18.54 -9.08 5.32
CA ALA A 262 18.69 -7.63 5.17
C ALA A 262 18.92 -6.89 6.50
N LEU A 263 18.60 -7.49 7.65
CA LEU A 263 18.83 -6.94 8.98
C LEU A 263 20.01 -7.60 9.73
N GLU A 264 20.67 -8.60 9.13
CA GLU A 264 21.81 -9.28 9.76
C GLU A 264 22.95 -8.34 10.18
N PRO A 265 23.30 -7.28 9.43
CA PRO A 265 24.35 -6.35 9.85
C PRO A 265 24.11 -5.71 11.23
N LEU A 266 22.83 -5.57 11.63
CA LEU A 266 22.45 -4.98 12.92
C LEU A 266 22.20 -6.01 14.01
N TYR A 267 21.56 -7.14 13.66
CA TYR A 267 21.04 -8.11 14.64
C TYR A 267 21.67 -9.49 14.56
N GLY A 268 22.56 -9.73 13.59
CA GLY A 268 23.17 -11.04 13.41
C GLY A 268 22.12 -12.15 13.26
N THR A 269 22.28 -13.24 13.97
CA THR A 269 21.40 -14.42 13.91
C THR A 269 19.97 -14.21 14.40
N VAL A 270 19.70 -13.08 15.10
CA VAL A 270 18.33 -12.73 15.59
C VAL A 270 17.53 -11.96 14.54
N ALA A 271 18.17 -11.49 13.47
CA ALA A 271 17.54 -10.72 12.40
C ALA A 271 16.28 -11.40 11.81
N PRO A 272 16.25 -12.70 11.50
CA PRO A 272 15.07 -13.37 10.99
C PRO A 272 13.86 -13.28 11.94
N LEU A 273 14.10 -13.40 13.25
CA LEU A 273 13.03 -13.34 14.25
C LEU A 273 12.39 -11.95 14.28
N LEU A 274 13.19 -10.87 14.27
CA LEU A 274 12.68 -9.50 14.20
C LEU A 274 11.87 -9.27 12.92
N MET A 275 12.35 -9.77 11.79
CA MET A 275 11.64 -9.70 10.51
C MET A 275 10.29 -10.42 10.58
N GLN A 276 10.23 -11.60 11.19
CA GLN A 276 9.00 -12.38 11.35
C GLN A 276 7.97 -11.61 12.19
N PHE A 277 8.37 -11.01 13.31
CA PHE A 277 7.49 -10.14 14.10
C PHE A 277 7.03 -8.93 13.30
N GLY A 278 7.92 -8.31 12.54
CA GLY A 278 7.60 -7.19 11.67
C GLY A 278 6.58 -7.55 10.58
N PHE A 279 6.78 -8.68 9.90
CA PHE A 279 5.85 -9.19 8.89
C PHE A 279 4.48 -9.54 9.48
N PHE A 280 4.45 -10.18 10.64
CA PHE A 280 3.20 -10.48 11.35
C PHE A 280 2.44 -9.19 11.71
N ALA A 281 3.14 -8.23 12.31
CA ALA A 281 2.55 -6.97 12.73
C ALA A 281 2.07 -6.13 11.54
N ALA A 282 2.91 -5.97 10.51
CA ALA A 282 2.58 -5.21 9.31
C ALA A 282 1.45 -5.89 8.52
N GLY A 283 1.48 -7.21 8.39
CA GLY A 283 0.44 -8.00 7.73
C GLY A 283 -0.89 -7.90 8.43
N LEU A 284 -0.92 -8.10 9.75
CA LEU A 284 -2.15 -8.07 10.54
C LEU A 284 -2.79 -6.66 10.56
N THR A 285 -1.99 -5.59 10.70
CA THR A 285 -2.52 -4.22 10.65
C THR A 285 -3.11 -3.89 9.29
N SER A 286 -2.44 -4.30 8.21
CA SER A 286 -2.89 -4.07 6.84
C SER A 286 -4.11 -4.93 6.48
N ALA A 287 -4.17 -6.19 6.95
CA ALA A 287 -5.31 -7.08 6.76
C ALA A 287 -6.59 -6.61 7.48
N LEU A 288 -6.48 -5.76 8.48
CA LEU A 288 -7.62 -5.06 9.07
C LEU A 288 -8.03 -3.83 8.26
N THR A 289 -7.07 -3.13 7.67
CA THR A 289 -7.32 -1.82 7.04
C THR A 289 -7.85 -1.96 5.62
N ALA A 290 -7.36 -2.90 4.81
CA ALA A 290 -7.75 -3.04 3.41
C ALA A 290 -9.23 -3.46 3.23
N PRO A 291 -9.79 -4.46 3.98
CA PRO A 291 -11.21 -4.77 3.92
C PRO A 291 -12.11 -3.61 4.35
N MET A 292 -11.71 -2.88 5.41
CA MET A 292 -12.45 -1.72 5.89
C MET A 292 -12.48 -0.60 4.86
N ALA A 293 -11.36 -0.33 4.18
CA ALA A 293 -11.28 0.71 3.16
C ALA A 293 -12.13 0.36 1.93
N ALA A 294 -12.14 -0.91 1.49
CA ALA A 294 -13.01 -1.37 0.41
C ALA A 294 -14.49 -1.21 0.79
N ALA A 295 -14.87 -1.65 1.99
CA ALA A 295 -16.22 -1.53 2.51
C ALA A 295 -16.67 -0.06 2.60
N PHE A 296 -15.75 0.82 2.96
CA PHE A 296 -16.00 2.25 3.01
C PHE A 296 -16.33 2.82 1.63
N VAL A 297 -15.53 2.52 0.61
CA VAL A 297 -15.74 2.98 -0.77
C VAL A 297 -17.07 2.47 -1.33
N VAL A 298 -17.35 1.18 -1.16
CA VAL A 298 -18.62 0.57 -1.60
C VAL A 298 -19.81 1.23 -0.91
N SER A 299 -19.70 1.48 0.41
CA SER A 299 -20.75 2.18 1.15
C SER A 299 -20.98 3.61 0.65
N GLU A 300 -19.93 4.34 0.27
CA GLU A 300 -20.07 5.67 -0.35
C GLU A 300 -20.75 5.59 -1.73
N CYS A 301 -20.42 4.57 -2.54
CA CYS A 301 -21.03 4.40 -3.86
C CYS A 301 -22.55 4.14 -3.80
N PHE A 302 -22.99 3.38 -2.81
CA PHE A 302 -24.39 2.99 -2.66
C PHE A 302 -25.16 3.82 -1.62
N GLY A 303 -24.51 4.80 -0.97
CA GLY A 303 -25.14 5.59 0.09
C GLY A 303 -25.51 4.74 1.34
N MET A 304 -24.78 3.65 1.59
CA MET A 304 -25.07 2.74 2.71
C MET A 304 -24.46 3.25 4.02
N PRO A 305 -25.08 2.96 5.17
CA PRO A 305 -24.51 3.26 6.48
C PRO A 305 -23.16 2.55 6.68
N LYS A 306 -22.18 3.25 7.28
CA LYS A 306 -20.82 2.73 7.52
C LYS A 306 -20.73 1.64 8.57
N ASP A 307 -21.79 1.41 9.33
CA ASP A 307 -21.97 0.34 10.33
C ASP A 307 -23.02 -0.69 9.92
N GLY A 308 -23.59 -0.53 8.71
CA GLY A 308 -24.62 -1.38 8.15
C GLY A 308 -24.13 -2.74 7.64
N TRP A 309 -25.08 -3.62 7.33
CA TRP A 309 -24.79 -4.94 6.78
C TRP A 309 -24.00 -4.92 5.47
N GLY A 310 -24.29 -3.94 4.57
CA GLY A 310 -23.58 -3.81 3.30
C GLY A 310 -22.08 -3.55 3.50
N TYR A 311 -21.73 -2.69 4.46
CA TYR A 311 -20.34 -2.46 4.86
C TYR A 311 -19.66 -3.75 5.34
N ARG A 312 -20.31 -4.45 6.27
CA ARG A 312 -19.76 -5.70 6.84
C ARG A 312 -19.59 -6.80 5.79
N ILE A 313 -20.63 -7.02 4.95
CA ILE A 313 -20.55 -8.02 3.86
C ILE A 313 -19.37 -7.71 2.92
N THR A 314 -19.17 -6.45 2.54
CA THR A 314 -18.05 -6.07 1.67
C THR A 314 -16.71 -6.33 2.34
N ALA A 315 -16.53 -5.96 3.61
CA ALA A 315 -15.30 -6.22 4.34
C ALA A 315 -15.00 -7.73 4.44
N PHE A 316 -16.01 -8.53 4.78
CA PHE A 316 -15.86 -9.99 4.86
C PHE A 316 -15.63 -10.64 3.50
N ALA A 317 -16.23 -10.12 2.41
CA ALA A 317 -15.99 -10.64 1.07
C ALA A 317 -14.52 -10.42 0.64
N VAL A 318 -13.95 -9.24 0.89
CA VAL A 318 -12.53 -8.96 0.62
C VAL A 318 -11.63 -9.86 1.47
N LEU A 319 -11.91 -10.00 2.76
CA LEU A 319 -11.17 -10.90 3.65
C LEU A 319 -11.24 -12.35 3.18
N ALA A 320 -12.44 -12.84 2.81
CA ALA A 320 -12.63 -14.22 2.34
C ALA A 320 -11.85 -14.52 1.06
N VAL A 321 -11.79 -13.57 0.11
CA VAL A 321 -10.97 -13.70 -1.09
C VAL A 321 -9.48 -13.75 -0.73
N GLY A 322 -9.03 -12.89 0.19
CA GLY A 322 -7.66 -12.92 0.69
C GLY A 322 -7.31 -14.26 1.34
N VAL A 323 -8.17 -14.78 2.21
CA VAL A 323 -8.00 -16.11 2.84
C VAL A 323 -7.95 -17.21 1.78
N TYR A 324 -8.87 -17.19 0.81
CA TYR A 324 -8.88 -18.17 -0.28
C TYR A 324 -7.52 -18.24 -0.99
N PHE A 325 -6.96 -17.11 -1.42
CA PHE A 325 -5.67 -17.12 -2.10
C PHE A 325 -4.52 -17.62 -1.22
N THR A 326 -4.56 -17.38 0.08
CA THR A 326 -3.52 -17.91 1.00
C THR A 326 -3.64 -19.41 1.25
N THR A 327 -4.77 -20.05 0.90
CA THR A 327 -4.95 -21.51 0.97
C THR A 327 -4.57 -22.25 -0.32
N THR A 328 -4.29 -21.54 -1.41
CA THR A 328 -4.02 -22.14 -2.73
C THR A 328 -2.67 -22.84 -2.87
N GLY A 329 -1.80 -22.75 -1.88
CA GLY A 329 -0.43 -23.28 -1.93
C GLY A 329 0.56 -22.46 -2.75
N ILE A 330 0.15 -21.29 -3.26
CA ILE A 330 1.07 -20.35 -3.91
C ILE A 330 2.05 -19.83 -2.87
N VAL A 331 3.33 -19.68 -3.28
CA VAL A 331 4.37 -19.15 -2.39
C VAL A 331 3.98 -17.75 -1.90
N PRO A 332 3.96 -17.48 -0.58
CA PRO A 332 3.47 -16.21 -0.03
C PRO A 332 4.15 -14.96 -0.61
N ILE A 333 5.46 -15.03 -0.89
CA ILE A 333 6.20 -13.91 -1.50
C ILE A 333 5.66 -13.58 -2.90
N ASP A 334 5.28 -14.58 -3.67
CA ASP A 334 4.72 -14.38 -5.02
C ASP A 334 3.32 -13.76 -4.96
N ILE A 335 2.50 -14.14 -3.97
CA ILE A 335 1.19 -13.49 -3.73
C ILE A 335 1.40 -12.02 -3.39
N ILE A 336 2.34 -11.72 -2.49
CA ILE A 336 2.66 -10.35 -2.10
C ILE A 336 3.12 -9.55 -3.31
N ARG A 337 4.07 -10.08 -4.09
CA ARG A 337 4.60 -9.45 -5.30
C ARG A 337 3.51 -9.19 -6.34
N PHE A 338 2.69 -10.20 -6.60
CA PHE A 338 1.56 -10.08 -7.55
C PHE A 338 0.58 -8.98 -7.13
N ALA A 339 0.22 -8.92 -5.84
CA ALA A 339 -0.68 -7.89 -5.32
C ALA A 339 -0.16 -6.47 -5.60
N GLN A 340 1.14 -6.23 -5.43
CA GLN A 340 1.75 -4.92 -5.68
C GLN A 340 1.78 -4.57 -7.16
N ILE A 341 2.11 -5.53 -8.02
CA ILE A 341 2.09 -5.35 -9.49
C ILE A 341 0.66 -5.07 -9.97
N ALA A 342 -0.32 -5.83 -9.49
CA ALA A 342 -1.72 -5.62 -9.83
C ALA A 342 -2.21 -4.21 -9.46
N ASN A 343 -1.82 -3.71 -8.28
CA ASN A 343 -2.10 -2.32 -7.90
C ASN A 343 -1.43 -1.32 -8.84
N GLY A 344 -0.16 -1.53 -9.19
CA GLY A 344 0.55 -0.67 -10.13
C GLY A 344 -0.13 -0.59 -11.50
N ILE A 345 -0.67 -1.71 -11.99
CA ILE A 345 -1.44 -1.77 -13.25
C ILE A 345 -2.77 -1.00 -13.16
N LEU A 346 -3.37 -0.90 -11.97
CA LEU A 346 -4.61 -0.14 -11.76
C LEU A 346 -4.40 1.38 -11.65
N LEU A 347 -3.16 1.86 -11.46
CA LEU A 347 -2.86 3.28 -11.27
C LEU A 347 -3.36 4.19 -12.40
N PRO A 348 -3.26 3.84 -13.70
CA PRO A 348 -3.80 4.68 -14.76
C PRO A 348 -5.30 4.96 -14.61
N VAL A 349 -6.07 3.97 -14.17
CA VAL A 349 -7.52 4.13 -13.99
C VAL A 349 -7.82 5.14 -12.88
N ILE A 350 -7.11 5.04 -11.78
CA ILE A 350 -7.30 5.93 -10.62
C ILE A 350 -6.76 7.34 -10.92
N GLY A 351 -5.61 7.42 -11.60
CA GLY A 351 -5.02 8.70 -12.02
C GLY A 351 -5.93 9.49 -12.96
N LEU A 352 -6.47 8.83 -14.01
CA LEU A 352 -7.45 9.45 -14.92
C LEU A 352 -8.69 9.95 -14.18
N LEU A 353 -9.22 9.15 -13.25
CA LEU A 353 -10.35 9.55 -12.44
C LEU A 353 -10.06 10.83 -11.65
N LEU A 354 -8.93 10.88 -10.93
CA LEU A 354 -8.54 12.05 -10.14
C LEU A 354 -8.26 13.26 -11.02
N LEU A 355 -7.62 13.07 -12.19
CA LEU A 355 -7.34 14.13 -13.17
C LEU A 355 -8.65 14.73 -13.68
N PHE A 356 -9.63 13.90 -13.98
CA PHE A 356 -10.96 14.35 -14.40
C PHE A 356 -11.67 15.12 -13.28
N MET A 357 -11.65 14.59 -12.05
CA MET A 357 -12.29 15.22 -10.89
C MET A 357 -11.68 16.58 -10.56
N VAL A 358 -10.36 16.70 -10.50
CA VAL A 358 -9.70 17.93 -10.07
C VAL A 358 -9.83 19.06 -11.09
N ASN A 359 -10.05 18.73 -12.36
CA ASN A 359 -10.28 19.71 -13.45
C ASN A 359 -11.76 20.09 -13.61
N ASN A 360 -12.68 19.42 -12.94
CA ASN A 360 -14.09 19.81 -12.97
C ASN A 360 -14.33 21.07 -12.10
N SER A 361 -14.52 22.22 -12.74
CA SER A 361 -14.66 23.51 -12.06
C SER A 361 -15.91 23.59 -11.15
N GLN A 362 -16.99 22.89 -11.51
CA GLN A 362 -18.22 22.83 -10.70
C GLN A 362 -17.95 22.01 -9.42
N LEU A 363 -17.34 20.83 -9.55
CA LEU A 363 -16.98 19.99 -8.41
C LEU A 363 -15.99 20.71 -7.49
N MET A 364 -14.97 21.34 -8.07
CA MET A 364 -13.91 22.03 -7.34
C MET A 364 -14.30 23.45 -6.88
N ARG A 365 -15.53 23.88 -7.13
CA ARG A 365 -16.02 25.23 -6.77
C ARG A 365 -15.05 26.34 -7.20
N GLY A 366 -14.47 26.21 -8.39
CA GLY A 366 -13.47 27.12 -8.93
C GLY A 366 -12.03 26.92 -8.41
N ALA A 367 -11.82 26.06 -7.43
CA ALA A 367 -10.49 25.76 -6.88
C ALA A 367 -9.73 24.71 -7.73
N THR A 368 -9.72 24.88 -9.06
CA THR A 368 -8.99 24.00 -10.00
C THR A 368 -7.48 24.13 -9.86
N PRO A 369 -6.69 23.13 -10.32
CA PRO A 369 -5.24 23.20 -10.27
C PRO A 369 -4.67 24.30 -11.18
N SER A 370 -3.50 24.80 -10.84
CA SER A 370 -2.74 25.68 -11.75
C SER A 370 -2.31 24.91 -13.02
N LYS A 371 -1.98 25.63 -14.09
CA LYS A 371 -1.49 25.02 -15.35
C LYS A 371 -0.29 24.09 -15.09
N LEU A 372 0.66 24.52 -14.25
CA LEU A 372 1.82 23.70 -13.90
C LEU A 372 1.42 22.41 -13.17
N GLN A 373 0.54 22.50 -12.16
CA GLN A 373 0.05 21.33 -11.43
C GLN A 373 -0.67 20.35 -12.36
N ASN A 374 -1.47 20.86 -13.30
CA ASN A 374 -2.18 20.03 -14.27
C ASN A 374 -1.22 19.36 -15.26
N SER A 375 -0.19 20.09 -15.74
CA SER A 375 0.85 19.50 -16.60
C SER A 375 1.65 18.41 -15.88
N CYS A 376 2.01 18.63 -14.62
CA CYS A 376 2.65 17.58 -13.80
C CYS A 376 1.73 16.35 -13.65
N PHE A 377 0.43 16.55 -13.44
CA PHE A 377 -0.49 15.44 -13.32
C PHE A 377 -0.62 14.66 -14.63
N ILE A 378 -0.74 15.34 -15.76
CA ILE A 378 -0.79 14.69 -17.09
C ILE A 378 0.50 13.88 -17.33
N PHE A 379 1.67 14.43 -16.97
CA PHE A 379 2.94 13.70 -17.09
C PHE A 379 2.96 12.44 -16.24
N ILE A 380 2.51 12.51 -14.98
CA ILE A 380 2.40 11.34 -14.08
C ILE A 380 1.45 10.30 -14.69
N GLU A 381 0.33 10.75 -15.24
CA GLU A 381 -0.67 9.86 -15.85
C GLU A 381 -0.12 9.14 -17.08
N LEU A 382 0.58 9.85 -17.97
CA LEU A 382 1.25 9.25 -19.11
C LEU A 382 2.32 8.24 -18.68
N PHE A 383 3.02 8.50 -17.59
CA PHE A 383 3.97 7.57 -17.01
C PHE A 383 3.30 6.30 -16.48
N PHE A 384 2.15 6.43 -15.78
CA PHE A 384 1.37 5.29 -15.34
C PHE A 384 0.86 4.44 -16.52
N ILE A 385 0.32 5.08 -17.56
CA ILE A 385 -0.14 4.40 -18.77
C ILE A 385 1.02 3.66 -19.46
N PHE A 386 2.17 4.31 -19.61
CA PHE A 386 3.36 3.69 -20.19
C PHE A 386 3.79 2.43 -19.41
N LEU A 387 3.89 2.52 -18.10
CA LEU A 387 4.25 1.38 -17.26
C LEU A 387 3.18 0.29 -17.27
N GLY A 388 1.90 0.65 -17.25
CA GLY A 388 0.80 -0.30 -17.34
C GLY A 388 0.83 -1.12 -18.62
N ILE A 389 1.00 -0.46 -19.78
CA ILE A 389 1.11 -1.12 -21.09
C ILE A 389 2.33 -2.04 -21.13
N LYS A 390 3.49 -1.56 -20.67
CA LYS A 390 4.72 -2.37 -20.65
C LYS A 390 4.57 -3.60 -19.75
N SER A 391 3.94 -3.45 -18.59
CA SER A 391 3.72 -4.58 -17.66
C SER A 391 2.79 -5.63 -18.23
N LEU A 392 1.70 -5.22 -18.87
CA LEU A 392 0.78 -6.15 -19.52
C LEU A 392 1.47 -6.94 -20.64
N GLY A 393 2.31 -6.29 -21.46
CA GLY A 393 3.09 -6.96 -22.49
C GLY A 393 4.20 -7.89 -21.98
N LEU A 394 4.52 -7.86 -20.66
CA LEU A 394 5.47 -8.80 -20.04
C LEU A 394 4.76 -9.93 -19.29
N ILE A 395 3.47 -9.79 -18.98
CA ILE A 395 2.67 -10.80 -18.28
C ILE A 395 1.98 -11.72 -19.28
N PHE A 396 1.58 -11.19 -20.43
CA PHE A 396 0.88 -11.88 -21.51
C PHE A 396 1.73 -11.94 -22.77
#